data_a30f95e8f8397b6ea99918d4c8a03480
#
_entry.id   a30f95e8f8397b6ea99918d4c8a03480
#
_cell.length_a   1.000
_cell.length_b   1.000
_cell.length_c   1.000
_cell.angle_alpha   90.00
_cell.angle_beta   90.00
_cell.angle_gamma   90.00
#
_symmetry.space_group_name_H-M   'P 1'
#
loop_
_entity.id
_entity.type
_entity.pdbx_description
1 polymer ?
#
loop_
_entity_poly.entity_id
_entity_poly.type
_entity_poly.pdbx_seq_one_letter_code
_entity_poly.pdbx_strand_id
1 'polypeptide(L)'
;MATLPAPKSQTVEAIYSWWAGQLDQPRSYLGGSVIGRECERQLWYSFRWCQPPGQEFDGRMRRLFNRGHREEATFVDELRGIGCKVHDIDPSTGQQFRFKALGGHFAGGIDGVLQGVPEAPKTLHIGEFKTHNDKSFQALVKQGVAAAKPEHYAQMQVYMHLASELWGHVGENHFKRALYLAVNKNDDTLHAERIRYDEAEALRLIAKAERIIYAAEPLPRLSEDPAFFKCKFCPMSATCHTATLPPVSCRTCLHATPEPDGDGRWSCAKWKADIPLDA
;
A
#
# COMPACT_ATOMS: atom_id res chain seq x y z
N MET A 1 -37.15 -17.49 26.99
CA MET A 1 -35.97 -18.36 27.18
C MET A 1 -34.77 -17.62 26.61
N ALA A 2 -33.72 -17.43 27.37
CA ALA A 2 -32.48 -16.86 26.85
C ALA A 2 -31.79 -17.91 25.95
N THR A 3 -31.55 -17.55 24.70
CA THR A 3 -30.83 -18.42 23.76
C THR A 3 -29.34 -18.37 24.12
N LEU A 4 -28.77 -19.48 24.52
CA LEU A 4 -27.33 -19.58 24.75
C LEU A 4 -26.60 -19.36 23.40
N PRO A 5 -25.52 -18.57 23.38
CA PRO A 5 -24.72 -18.42 22.18
C PRO A 5 -24.16 -19.77 21.77
N ALA A 6 -24.14 -20.03 20.44
CA ALA A 6 -23.56 -21.25 19.90
C ALA A 6 -22.09 -21.37 20.33
N PRO A 7 -21.61 -22.59 20.69
CA PRO A 7 -20.23 -22.79 21.08
C PRO A 7 -19.29 -22.42 19.92
N LYS A 8 -18.27 -21.64 20.20
CA LYS A 8 -17.25 -21.30 19.21
C LYS A 8 -16.43 -22.53 18.83
N SER A 9 -16.14 -22.70 17.53
CA SER A 9 -15.27 -23.77 17.07
C SER A 9 -13.83 -23.56 17.53
N GLN A 10 -13.30 -24.45 18.35
CA GLN A 10 -11.92 -24.39 18.83
C GLN A 10 -10.92 -24.42 17.66
N THR A 11 -11.21 -25.19 16.61
CA THR A 11 -10.37 -25.26 15.40
C THR A 11 -10.29 -23.90 14.71
N VAL A 12 -11.41 -23.20 14.53
CA VAL A 12 -11.43 -21.87 13.88
C VAL A 12 -10.66 -20.85 14.72
N GLU A 13 -10.87 -20.85 16.04
CA GLU A 13 -10.14 -19.98 16.96
C GLU A 13 -8.62 -20.25 16.91
N ALA A 14 -8.20 -21.51 16.89
CA ALA A 14 -6.79 -21.89 16.77
C ALA A 14 -6.18 -21.41 15.43
N ILE A 15 -6.91 -21.55 14.31
CA ILE A 15 -6.47 -21.04 13.00
C ILE A 15 -6.29 -19.52 13.03
N TYR A 16 -7.25 -18.78 13.59
CA TYR A 16 -7.13 -17.32 13.66
C TYR A 16 -6.02 -16.88 14.62
N SER A 17 -5.81 -17.58 15.73
CA SER A 17 -4.70 -17.32 16.65
C SER A 17 -3.35 -17.57 15.99
N TRP A 18 -3.21 -18.62 15.18
CA TRP A 18 -2.00 -18.88 14.39
C TRP A 18 -1.73 -17.74 13.40
N TRP A 19 -2.75 -17.29 12.66
CA TRP A 19 -2.61 -16.14 11.75
C TRP A 19 -2.28 -14.84 12.50
N ALA A 20 -2.85 -14.61 13.67
CA ALA A 20 -2.54 -13.43 14.48
C ALA A 20 -1.08 -13.40 14.95
N GLY A 21 -0.49 -14.59 15.19
CA GLY A 21 0.92 -14.74 15.54
C GLY A 21 1.91 -14.50 14.38
N GLN A 22 1.43 -14.45 13.13
CA GLN A 22 2.28 -14.10 11.97
C GLN A 22 2.48 -12.59 11.92
N LEU A 23 3.38 -12.06 12.73
CA LEU A 23 3.64 -10.63 12.81
C LEU A 23 4.55 -10.17 11.66
N ASP A 24 4.05 -9.25 10.86
CA ASP A 24 4.88 -8.52 9.91
C ASP A 24 5.65 -7.42 10.63
N GLN A 25 6.90 -7.22 10.27
CA GLN A 25 7.64 -6.05 10.72
C GLN A 25 6.97 -4.77 10.17
N PRO A 26 6.88 -3.70 10.98
CA PRO A 26 6.40 -2.42 10.48
C PRO A 26 7.22 -1.96 9.28
N ARG A 27 6.55 -1.41 8.27
CA ARG A 27 7.25 -0.88 7.09
C ARG A 27 8.17 0.26 7.48
N SER A 28 9.42 0.20 7.08
CA SER A 28 10.41 1.26 7.32
C SER A 28 10.23 2.48 6.40
N TYR A 29 9.33 2.43 5.43
CA TYR A 29 9.09 3.43 4.40
C TYR A 29 7.60 3.77 4.28
N LEU A 30 7.28 4.93 3.70
CA LEU A 30 5.93 5.28 3.26
C LEU A 30 5.60 4.46 2.00
N GLY A 31 4.55 3.65 2.07
CA GLY A 31 4.18 2.79 0.94
C GLY A 31 3.48 3.55 -0.17
N GLY A 32 3.87 3.32 -1.43
CA GLY A 32 3.17 3.86 -2.60
C GLY A 32 1.72 3.42 -2.69
N SER A 33 1.38 2.23 -2.19
CA SER A 33 0.02 1.69 -2.15
C SER A 33 -0.97 2.45 -1.25
N VAL A 34 -0.47 3.33 -0.37
CA VAL A 34 -1.33 4.11 0.54
C VAL A 34 -1.30 5.61 0.24
N ILE A 35 -0.51 6.05 -0.74
CA ILE A 35 -0.31 7.49 -1.02
C ILE A 35 -1.59 8.20 -1.47
N GLY A 36 -2.54 7.45 -2.05
CA GLY A 36 -3.86 7.96 -2.44
C GLY A 36 -4.78 8.31 -1.26
N ARG A 37 -4.47 7.91 -0.03
CA ARG A 37 -5.27 8.25 1.15
C ARG A 37 -5.34 9.75 1.35
N GLU A 38 -6.52 10.25 1.68
CA GLU A 38 -6.78 11.68 1.81
C GLU A 38 -6.05 12.30 3.02
N CYS A 39 -6.04 11.61 4.16
CA CYS A 39 -5.47 12.12 5.39
C CYS A 39 -3.94 11.99 5.42
N GLU A 40 -3.22 13.10 5.17
CA GLU A 40 -1.75 13.13 5.22
C GLU A 40 -1.22 12.90 6.64
N ARG A 41 -1.93 13.36 7.68
CA ARG A 41 -1.58 13.10 9.07
C ARG A 41 -1.61 11.62 9.42
N GLN A 42 -2.58 10.85 8.90
CA GLN A 42 -2.62 9.40 9.07
C GLN A 42 -1.39 8.74 8.44
N LEU A 43 -0.99 9.18 7.24
CA LEU A 43 0.19 8.67 6.55
C LEU A 43 1.47 9.01 7.31
N TRP A 44 1.59 10.21 7.84
CA TRP A 44 2.70 10.63 8.69
C TRP A 44 2.82 9.77 9.95
N TYR A 45 1.70 9.55 10.67
CA TYR A 45 1.68 8.64 11.83
C TYR A 45 2.08 7.21 11.47
N SER A 46 1.58 6.69 10.34
CA SER A 46 1.96 5.35 9.87
C SER A 46 3.45 5.25 9.55
N PHE A 47 4.02 6.24 8.88
CA PHE A 47 5.43 6.30 8.52
C PHE A 47 6.33 6.37 9.76
N ARG A 48 5.89 7.03 10.82
CA ARG A 48 6.60 7.16 12.10
C ARG A 48 6.21 6.11 13.14
N TRP A 49 5.47 5.06 12.76
CA TRP A 49 5.05 3.96 13.64
C TRP A 49 4.25 4.39 14.87
N CYS A 50 3.47 5.46 14.75
CA CYS A 50 2.65 6.00 15.81
C CYS A 50 1.33 5.24 16.06
N GLN A 51 1.15 4.04 15.51
CA GLN A 51 -0.04 3.23 15.72
C GLN A 51 -0.12 2.77 17.16
N PRO A 52 -1.24 3.03 17.88
CA PRO A 52 -1.40 2.56 19.25
C PRO A 52 -1.35 1.03 19.32
N PRO A 53 -0.84 0.46 20.43
CA PRO A 53 -0.92 -0.98 20.67
C PRO A 53 -2.37 -1.49 20.63
N GLY A 54 -2.57 -2.74 20.21
CA GLY A 54 -3.89 -3.37 20.13
C GLY A 54 -4.71 -2.98 18.89
N GLN A 55 -4.09 -2.28 17.94
CA GLN A 55 -4.68 -1.93 16.64
C GLN A 55 -4.16 -2.85 15.50
N GLU A 56 -3.52 -3.95 15.86
CA GLU A 56 -3.02 -4.94 14.91
C GLU A 56 -4.20 -5.68 14.26
N PHE A 57 -4.00 -6.12 13.02
CA PHE A 57 -4.99 -6.92 12.32
C PHE A 57 -5.18 -8.27 13.00
N ASP A 58 -6.44 -8.65 13.25
CA ASP A 58 -6.78 -9.96 13.75
C ASP A 58 -6.42 -11.08 12.76
N GLY A 59 -6.39 -12.32 13.21
CA GLY A 59 -6.01 -13.47 12.38
C GLY A 59 -6.94 -13.68 11.19
N ARG A 60 -8.21 -13.32 11.29
CA ARG A 60 -9.16 -13.38 10.17
C ARG A 60 -8.79 -12.37 9.08
N MET A 61 -8.41 -11.14 9.45
CA MET A 61 -7.99 -10.13 8.49
C MET A 61 -6.66 -10.49 7.82
N ARG A 62 -5.68 -11.00 8.58
CA ARG A 62 -4.41 -11.49 8.03
C ARG A 62 -4.63 -12.62 7.02
N ARG A 63 -5.52 -13.56 7.33
CA ARG A 63 -5.91 -14.62 6.41
C ARG A 63 -6.59 -14.06 5.14
N LEU A 64 -7.37 -12.98 5.28
CA LEU A 64 -7.98 -12.30 4.13
C LEU A 64 -6.92 -11.63 3.24
N PHE A 65 -5.91 -10.99 3.81
CA PHE A 65 -4.79 -10.42 3.05
C PHE A 65 -4.02 -11.51 2.28
N ASN A 66 -3.74 -12.63 2.93
CA ASN A 66 -3.09 -13.77 2.26
C ASN A 66 -3.90 -14.33 1.08
N ARG A 67 -5.23 -14.21 1.11
CA ARG A 67 -6.05 -14.55 -0.07
C ARG A 67 -5.73 -13.63 -1.25
N GLY A 68 -5.51 -12.35 -1.02
CA GLY A 68 -5.07 -11.40 -2.04
C GLY A 68 -3.74 -11.83 -2.70
N HIS A 69 -2.74 -12.14 -1.89
CA HIS A 69 -1.43 -12.60 -2.43
C HIS A 69 -1.51 -13.89 -3.25
N ARG A 70 -2.39 -14.83 -2.89
CA ARG A 70 -2.60 -16.04 -3.71
C ARG A 70 -3.26 -15.70 -5.03
N GLU A 71 -4.15 -14.73 -5.05
CA GLU A 71 -4.82 -14.28 -6.26
C GLU A 71 -3.87 -13.56 -7.22
N GLU A 72 -2.90 -12.80 -6.69
CA GLU A 72 -1.84 -12.17 -7.50
C GLU A 72 -1.06 -13.23 -8.30
N ALA A 73 -0.70 -14.36 -7.68
CA ALA A 73 -0.03 -15.46 -8.36
C ALA A 73 -0.92 -16.10 -9.45
N THR A 74 -2.22 -16.24 -9.18
CA THR A 74 -3.20 -16.77 -10.14
C THR A 74 -3.27 -15.86 -11.38
N PHE A 75 -3.37 -14.55 -11.21
CA PHE A 75 -3.36 -13.61 -12.34
C PHE A 75 -2.08 -13.65 -13.17
N VAL A 76 -0.93 -13.83 -12.53
CA VAL A 76 0.35 -14.00 -13.23
C VAL A 76 0.31 -15.23 -14.13
N ASP A 77 -0.17 -16.37 -13.61
CA ASP A 77 -0.26 -17.62 -14.37
C ASP A 77 -1.28 -17.52 -15.51
N GLU A 78 -2.43 -16.92 -15.28
CA GLU A 78 -3.47 -16.68 -16.30
C GLU A 78 -2.99 -15.78 -17.43
N LEU A 79 -2.33 -14.67 -17.09
CA LEU A 79 -1.75 -13.75 -18.08
C LEU A 79 -0.67 -14.44 -18.92
N ARG A 80 0.18 -15.28 -18.31
CA ARG A 80 1.14 -16.11 -19.04
C ARG A 80 0.44 -17.14 -19.92
N GLY A 81 -0.64 -17.73 -19.43
CA GLY A 81 -1.45 -18.71 -20.16
C GLY A 81 -2.07 -18.17 -21.44
N ILE A 82 -2.44 -16.88 -21.47
CA ILE A 82 -2.95 -16.21 -22.67
C ILE A 82 -1.85 -15.58 -23.54
N GLY A 83 -0.56 -15.85 -23.25
CA GLY A 83 0.58 -15.43 -24.04
C GLY A 83 1.20 -14.07 -23.67
N CYS A 84 0.80 -13.46 -22.56
CA CYS A 84 1.48 -12.27 -22.05
C CYS A 84 2.84 -12.64 -21.45
N LYS A 85 3.83 -11.77 -21.64
CA LYS A 85 5.06 -11.81 -20.85
C LYS A 85 4.83 -11.04 -19.56
N VAL A 86 5.02 -11.73 -18.43
CA VAL A 86 4.84 -11.15 -17.10
C VAL A 86 6.17 -11.20 -16.35
N HIS A 87 6.70 -10.04 -16.00
CA HIS A 87 7.87 -9.86 -15.16
C HIS A 87 7.40 -9.45 -13.77
N ASP A 88 7.20 -10.42 -12.89
CA ASP A 88 6.70 -10.28 -11.52
C ASP A 88 7.83 -10.32 -10.49
N ILE A 89 8.92 -11.03 -10.81
CA ILE A 89 10.08 -11.22 -9.94
C ILE A 89 11.34 -10.66 -10.60
N ASP A 90 12.07 -9.86 -9.87
CA ASP A 90 13.40 -9.42 -10.24
C ASP A 90 14.37 -10.60 -10.13
N PRO A 91 14.98 -11.05 -11.25
CA PRO A 91 15.87 -12.20 -11.23
C PRO A 91 17.15 -12.00 -10.42
N SER A 92 17.54 -10.75 -10.14
CA SER A 92 18.72 -10.43 -9.34
C SER A 92 18.49 -10.59 -7.85
N THR A 93 17.27 -10.40 -7.38
CA THR A 93 16.91 -10.45 -5.95
C THR A 93 16.01 -11.62 -5.57
N GLY A 94 15.32 -12.23 -6.54
CA GLY A 94 14.30 -13.24 -6.30
C GLY A 94 13.03 -12.69 -5.65
N GLN A 95 12.83 -11.37 -5.64
CA GLN A 95 11.69 -10.68 -5.04
C GLN A 95 10.92 -9.86 -6.09
N GLN A 96 9.71 -9.40 -5.75
CA GLN A 96 8.99 -8.44 -6.58
C GLN A 96 9.85 -7.22 -6.90
N PHE A 97 9.71 -6.69 -8.12
CA PHE A 97 10.30 -5.41 -8.47
C PHE A 97 9.82 -4.32 -7.52
N ARG A 98 10.75 -3.50 -7.05
CA ARG A 98 10.47 -2.40 -6.12
C ARG A 98 11.08 -1.11 -6.63
N PHE A 99 10.31 -0.03 -6.60
CA PHE A 99 10.90 1.29 -6.66
C PHE A 99 11.26 1.79 -5.26
N LYS A 100 12.27 2.66 -5.19
CA LYS A 100 12.64 3.46 -4.03
C LYS A 100 12.85 4.88 -4.47
N ALA A 101 12.34 5.84 -3.72
CA ALA A 101 12.47 7.27 -3.96
C ALA A 101 12.59 8.03 -2.64
N LEU A 102 12.85 9.33 -2.71
CA LEU A 102 12.94 10.22 -1.55
C LEU A 102 13.90 9.65 -0.46
N GLY A 103 15.14 9.40 -0.84
CA GLY A 103 16.14 8.84 0.07
C GLY A 103 15.84 7.42 0.55
N GLY A 104 15.02 6.64 -0.17
CA GLY A 104 14.58 5.30 0.21
C GLY A 104 13.37 5.28 1.17
N HIS A 105 12.87 6.45 1.55
CA HIS A 105 11.72 6.58 2.46
C HIS A 105 10.36 6.43 1.78
N PHE A 106 10.31 6.43 0.46
CA PHE A 106 9.11 6.17 -0.33
C PHE A 106 9.36 4.98 -1.25
N ALA A 107 8.58 3.91 -1.09
CA ALA A 107 8.81 2.68 -1.84
C ALA A 107 7.51 1.92 -2.12
N GLY A 108 7.57 1.00 -3.11
CA GLY A 108 6.46 0.11 -3.42
C GLY A 108 6.90 -1.09 -4.24
N GLY A 109 6.27 -2.24 -4.03
CA GLY A 109 6.38 -3.42 -4.88
C GLY A 109 5.42 -3.30 -6.05
N ILE A 110 5.81 -3.81 -7.20
CA ILE A 110 5.04 -3.83 -8.45
C ILE A 110 4.54 -5.26 -8.67
N ASP A 111 3.24 -5.46 -8.86
CA ASP A 111 2.67 -6.81 -9.02
C ASP A 111 3.16 -7.48 -10.31
N GLY A 112 3.52 -6.68 -11.32
CA GLY A 112 4.18 -7.15 -12.52
C GLY A 112 4.38 -6.06 -13.56
N VAL A 113 5.33 -6.28 -14.48
CA VAL A 113 5.45 -5.54 -15.73
C VAL A 113 5.00 -6.45 -16.86
N LEU A 114 4.02 -6.01 -17.64
CA LEU A 114 3.28 -6.82 -18.60
C LEU A 114 3.57 -6.38 -20.02
N GLN A 115 3.79 -7.33 -20.93
CA GLN A 115 3.85 -7.13 -22.38
C GLN A 115 2.99 -8.17 -23.08
N GLY A 116 2.32 -7.78 -24.15
CA GLY A 116 1.44 -8.71 -24.89
C GLY A 116 0.00 -8.68 -24.41
N VAL A 117 -0.41 -7.66 -23.63
CA VAL A 117 -1.82 -7.46 -23.27
C VAL A 117 -2.66 -7.38 -24.55
N PRO A 118 -3.73 -8.18 -24.71
CA PRO A 118 -4.46 -8.31 -25.99
C PRO A 118 -4.88 -6.99 -26.64
N GLU A 119 -5.33 -6.02 -25.84
CA GLU A 119 -5.78 -4.70 -26.32
C GLU A 119 -4.62 -3.78 -26.75
N ALA A 120 -3.36 -4.10 -26.37
CA ALA A 120 -2.18 -3.33 -26.74
C ALA A 120 -0.89 -4.17 -26.64
N PRO A 121 -0.68 -5.13 -27.53
CA PRO A 121 0.37 -6.14 -27.40
C PRO A 121 1.79 -5.59 -27.47
N LYS A 122 1.98 -4.38 -28.02
CA LYS A 122 3.29 -3.72 -28.13
C LYS A 122 3.59 -2.77 -26.95
N THR A 123 2.60 -2.49 -26.09
CA THR A 123 2.73 -1.53 -25.00
C THR A 123 3.08 -2.24 -23.71
N LEU A 124 4.09 -1.75 -22.98
CA LEU A 124 4.36 -2.18 -21.61
C LEU A 124 3.32 -1.58 -20.66
N HIS A 125 2.86 -2.39 -19.71
CA HIS A 125 1.92 -1.97 -18.67
C HIS A 125 2.50 -2.31 -17.29
N ILE A 126 2.27 -1.43 -16.33
CA ILE A 126 2.36 -1.81 -14.91
C ILE A 126 1.11 -2.64 -14.58
N GLY A 127 1.28 -3.84 -14.04
CA GLY A 127 0.19 -4.66 -13.51
C GLY A 127 -0.19 -4.21 -12.10
N GLU A 128 -1.49 -4.14 -11.82
CA GLU A 128 -2.06 -3.93 -10.49
C GLU A 128 -3.21 -4.91 -10.29
N PHE A 129 -3.04 -5.88 -9.38
CA PHE A 129 -3.97 -6.99 -9.19
C PHE A 129 -4.73 -6.84 -7.88
N LYS A 130 -6.06 -7.00 -7.93
CA LYS A 130 -6.91 -6.77 -6.76
C LYS A 130 -8.06 -7.75 -6.64
N THR A 131 -8.42 -8.06 -5.38
CA THR A 131 -9.61 -8.82 -5.05
C THR A 131 -10.67 -7.90 -4.44
N HIS A 132 -11.91 -8.02 -4.87
CA HIS A 132 -13.03 -7.24 -4.35
C HIS A 132 -14.17 -8.13 -3.85
N ASN A 133 -14.92 -7.66 -2.85
CA ASN A 133 -16.24 -8.21 -2.58
C ASN A 133 -17.23 -7.71 -3.64
N ASP A 134 -18.37 -8.34 -3.75
CA ASP A 134 -19.36 -8.04 -4.78
C ASP A 134 -19.74 -6.54 -4.84
N LYS A 135 -20.13 -5.93 -3.73
CA LYS A 135 -20.47 -4.49 -3.68
C LYS A 135 -19.36 -3.60 -4.22
N SER A 136 -18.12 -3.89 -3.84
CA SER A 136 -16.93 -3.14 -4.25
C SER A 136 -16.60 -3.36 -5.71
N PHE A 137 -16.82 -4.58 -6.21
CA PHE A 137 -16.62 -4.97 -7.61
C PHE A 137 -17.66 -4.31 -8.54
N GLN A 138 -18.93 -4.34 -8.17
CA GLN A 138 -20.00 -3.70 -8.95
C GLN A 138 -19.80 -2.18 -9.05
N ALA A 139 -19.34 -1.54 -7.97
CA ALA A 139 -18.97 -0.11 -8.02
C ALA A 139 -17.82 0.15 -8.99
N LEU A 140 -16.79 -0.72 -8.98
CA LEU A 140 -15.66 -0.66 -9.91
C LEU A 140 -16.11 -0.77 -11.37
N VAL A 141 -16.89 -1.79 -11.71
CA VAL A 141 -17.40 -2.02 -13.08
C VAL A 141 -18.24 -0.84 -13.57
N LYS A 142 -19.05 -0.25 -12.68
CA LYS A 142 -19.95 0.86 -13.03
C LYS A 142 -19.24 2.20 -13.20
N GLN A 143 -18.22 2.49 -12.39
CA GLN A 143 -17.66 3.84 -12.26
C GLN A 143 -16.23 3.94 -12.80
N GLY A 144 -15.56 2.81 -13.03
CA GLY A 144 -14.15 2.72 -13.35
C GLY A 144 -13.23 2.93 -12.13
N VAL A 145 -11.96 2.63 -12.32
CA VAL A 145 -10.94 2.63 -11.24
C VAL A 145 -10.77 4.02 -10.63
N ALA A 146 -10.66 5.06 -11.45
CA ALA A 146 -10.38 6.40 -10.95
C ALA A 146 -11.44 6.90 -9.97
N ALA A 147 -12.72 6.62 -10.22
CA ALA A 147 -13.83 7.06 -9.37
C ALA A 147 -14.11 6.09 -8.21
N ALA A 148 -14.12 4.78 -8.49
CA ALA A 148 -14.47 3.76 -7.50
C ALA A 148 -13.31 3.38 -6.57
N LYS A 149 -12.06 3.55 -7.02
CA LYS A 149 -10.83 3.14 -6.33
C LYS A 149 -9.72 4.21 -6.44
N PRO A 150 -9.96 5.43 -5.96
CA PRO A 150 -9.00 6.53 -6.12
C PRO A 150 -7.63 6.24 -5.48
N GLU A 151 -7.56 5.43 -4.41
CA GLU A 151 -6.28 5.02 -3.81
C GLU A 151 -5.48 4.12 -4.76
N HIS A 152 -6.13 3.17 -5.45
CA HIS A 152 -5.46 2.31 -6.44
C HIS A 152 -5.07 3.09 -7.70
N TYR A 153 -5.92 4.04 -8.13
CA TYR A 153 -5.58 4.94 -9.22
C TYR A 153 -4.30 5.73 -8.90
N ALA A 154 -4.24 6.34 -7.73
CA ALA A 154 -3.07 7.08 -7.24
C ALA A 154 -1.81 6.19 -7.16
N GLN A 155 -1.96 4.95 -6.65
CA GLN A 155 -0.88 3.96 -6.62
C GLN A 155 -0.31 3.72 -8.02
N MET A 156 -1.16 3.44 -9.01
CA MET A 156 -0.72 3.19 -10.38
C MET A 156 -0.04 4.40 -11.03
N GLN A 157 -0.50 5.63 -10.76
CA GLN A 157 0.14 6.83 -11.28
C GLN A 157 1.59 6.97 -10.78
N VAL A 158 1.79 6.79 -9.47
CA VAL A 158 3.13 6.82 -8.87
C VAL A 158 3.99 5.66 -9.38
N TYR A 159 3.42 4.46 -9.51
CA TYR A 159 4.15 3.28 -9.98
C TYR A 159 4.58 3.44 -11.44
N MET A 160 3.72 3.94 -12.32
CA MET A 160 4.10 4.24 -13.72
C MET A 160 5.23 5.26 -13.80
N HIS A 161 5.24 6.27 -12.93
CA HIS A 161 6.30 7.28 -12.89
C HIS A 161 7.62 6.68 -12.41
N LEU A 162 7.65 6.11 -11.21
CA LEU A 162 8.87 5.67 -10.54
C LEU A 162 9.44 4.34 -11.07
N ALA A 163 8.61 3.45 -11.60
CA ALA A 163 9.07 2.20 -12.18
C ALA A 163 9.86 2.38 -13.48
N SER A 164 9.70 3.51 -14.15
CA SER A 164 10.45 3.81 -15.37
C SER A 164 11.96 3.84 -15.15
N GLU A 165 12.39 4.28 -13.97
CA GLU A 165 13.82 4.28 -13.58
C GLU A 165 14.37 2.86 -13.42
N LEU A 166 13.58 1.96 -12.82
CA LEU A 166 13.96 0.55 -12.64
C LEU A 166 14.13 -0.21 -13.95
N TRP A 167 13.35 0.15 -14.98
CA TRP A 167 13.34 -0.54 -16.26
C TRP A 167 14.35 0.03 -17.27
N GLY A 168 15.23 0.94 -16.86
CA GLY A 168 16.24 1.56 -17.72
C GLY A 168 15.66 2.52 -18.76
N HIS A 169 14.42 2.94 -18.59
CA HIS A 169 13.75 3.91 -19.45
C HIS A 169 13.80 5.31 -18.83
N VAL A 170 15.01 5.82 -18.65
CA VAL A 170 15.25 7.19 -18.20
C VAL A 170 14.88 8.17 -19.31
N GLY A 171 14.10 9.19 -19.01
CA GLY A 171 13.67 10.23 -19.93
C GLY A 171 12.22 10.10 -20.40
N GLU A 172 11.93 10.34 -21.68
CA GLU A 172 10.55 10.34 -22.24
C GLU A 172 9.78 8.99 -22.17
N ASN A 173 10.40 7.93 -21.63
CA ASN A 173 9.92 6.56 -21.68
C ASN A 173 9.28 6.08 -20.37
N HIS A 174 8.54 6.92 -19.66
CA HIS A 174 7.68 6.47 -18.58
C HIS A 174 6.69 5.42 -19.06
N PHE A 175 6.30 4.49 -18.18
CA PHE A 175 5.19 3.61 -18.48
C PHE A 175 3.94 4.44 -18.78
N LYS A 176 3.41 4.31 -19.99
CA LYS A 176 2.23 5.09 -20.42
C LYS A 176 0.92 4.45 -20.03
N ARG A 177 0.96 3.23 -19.50
CA ARG A 177 -0.23 2.44 -19.17
C ARG A 177 0.01 1.58 -17.93
N ALA A 178 -1.05 1.42 -17.14
CA ALA A 178 -1.20 0.32 -16.21
C ALA A 178 -2.37 -0.57 -16.62
N LEU A 179 -2.32 -1.85 -16.30
CA LEU A 179 -3.43 -2.77 -16.37
C LEU A 179 -3.91 -3.04 -14.95
N TYR A 180 -5.10 -2.56 -14.63
CA TYR A 180 -5.80 -2.94 -13.40
C TYR A 180 -6.60 -4.19 -13.69
N LEU A 181 -6.30 -5.29 -13.01
CA LEU A 181 -7.00 -6.56 -13.13
C LEU A 181 -7.59 -6.94 -11.79
N ALA A 182 -8.89 -7.19 -11.75
CA ALA A 182 -9.62 -7.42 -10.52
C ALA A 182 -10.53 -8.64 -10.61
N VAL A 183 -10.67 -9.36 -9.50
CA VAL A 183 -11.61 -10.46 -9.35
C VAL A 183 -12.67 -10.14 -8.29
N ASN A 184 -13.91 -10.49 -8.58
CA ASN A 184 -14.97 -10.58 -7.60
C ASN A 184 -14.81 -11.89 -6.82
N LYS A 185 -14.32 -11.83 -5.59
CA LYS A 185 -14.09 -13.01 -4.74
C LYS A 185 -15.34 -13.80 -4.37
N ASN A 186 -16.54 -13.39 -4.80
CA ASN A 186 -17.80 -14.05 -4.53
C ASN A 186 -18.22 -15.01 -5.64
N ASP A 187 -17.82 -14.74 -6.89
CA ASP A 187 -18.24 -15.49 -8.09
C ASP A 187 -17.15 -15.65 -9.15
N ASP A 188 -15.90 -15.20 -8.84
CA ASP A 188 -14.72 -15.24 -9.71
C ASP A 188 -14.86 -14.45 -11.04
N THR A 189 -15.85 -13.56 -11.15
CA THR A 189 -15.96 -12.65 -12.29
C THR A 189 -14.77 -11.70 -12.36
N LEU A 190 -14.18 -11.55 -13.54
CA LEU A 190 -13.03 -10.68 -13.78
C LEU A 190 -13.44 -9.32 -14.37
N HIS A 191 -12.66 -8.30 -14.03
CA HIS A 191 -12.72 -6.97 -14.64
C HIS A 191 -11.32 -6.46 -14.92
N ALA A 192 -11.10 -5.94 -16.13
CA ALA A 192 -9.85 -5.32 -16.53
C ALA A 192 -10.08 -3.88 -16.99
N GLU A 193 -9.22 -2.98 -16.55
CA GLU A 193 -9.23 -1.58 -17.00
C GLU A 193 -7.81 -1.10 -17.28
N ARG A 194 -7.60 -0.47 -18.45
CA ARG A 194 -6.31 0.11 -18.82
C ARG A 194 -6.25 1.58 -18.41
N ILE A 195 -5.39 1.88 -17.46
CA ILE A 195 -5.21 3.22 -16.90
C ILE A 195 -4.13 3.95 -17.68
N ARG A 196 -4.41 5.19 -18.07
CA ARG A 196 -3.43 6.09 -18.69
C ARG A 196 -2.59 6.77 -17.62
N TYR A 197 -1.31 6.94 -17.92
CA TYR A 197 -0.40 7.75 -17.12
C TYR A 197 -0.82 9.23 -17.17
N ASP A 198 -0.88 9.84 -15.99
CA ASP A 198 -1.12 11.26 -15.76
C ASP A 198 0.06 11.80 -14.96
N GLU A 199 0.94 12.51 -15.66
CA GLU A 199 2.18 13.06 -15.08
C GLU A 199 1.88 14.07 -13.96
N ALA A 200 0.90 14.94 -14.17
CA ALA A 200 0.55 15.96 -13.18
C ALA A 200 0.10 15.32 -11.87
N GLU A 201 -0.73 14.27 -11.95
CA GLU A 201 -1.17 13.53 -10.78
C GLU A 201 -0.02 12.76 -10.11
N ALA A 202 0.84 12.10 -10.88
CA ALA A 202 2.01 11.38 -10.35
C ALA A 202 2.93 12.33 -9.56
N LEU A 203 3.30 13.46 -10.17
CA LEU A 203 4.17 14.46 -9.53
C LEU A 203 3.51 15.08 -8.29
N ARG A 204 2.20 15.36 -8.33
CA ARG A 204 1.44 15.83 -7.17
C ARG A 204 1.50 14.84 -5.99
N LEU A 205 1.39 13.54 -6.28
CA LEU A 205 1.45 12.48 -5.28
C LEU A 205 2.87 12.27 -4.73
N ILE A 206 3.89 12.41 -5.55
CA ILE A 206 5.30 12.35 -5.11
C ILE A 206 5.62 13.55 -4.20
N ALA A 207 5.21 14.77 -4.58
CA ALA A 207 5.35 15.95 -3.72
C ALA A 207 4.57 15.81 -2.39
N LYS A 208 3.41 15.13 -2.42
CA LYS A 208 2.68 14.77 -1.20
C LYS A 208 3.50 13.82 -0.32
N ALA A 209 4.12 12.78 -0.91
CA ALA A 209 4.97 11.83 -0.18
C ALA A 209 6.17 12.55 0.46
N GLU A 210 6.83 13.42 -0.29
CA GLU A 210 7.96 14.23 0.18
C GLU A 210 7.57 15.11 1.38
N ARG A 211 6.47 15.83 1.29
CA ARG A 211 5.93 16.65 2.39
C ARG A 211 5.63 15.82 3.62
N ILE A 212 5.05 14.62 3.48
CA ILE A 212 4.74 13.73 4.60
C ILE A 212 6.01 13.21 5.26
N ILE A 213 6.97 12.75 4.46
CA ILE A 213 8.21 12.14 4.95
C ILE A 213 9.05 13.15 5.74
N TYR A 214 9.25 14.35 5.19
CA TYR A 214 10.16 15.33 5.77
C TYR A 214 9.47 16.32 6.73
N ALA A 215 8.17 16.17 7.00
CA ALA A 215 7.52 16.96 8.03
C ALA A 215 8.05 16.61 9.43
N ALA A 216 8.55 17.62 10.15
CA ALA A 216 9.03 17.46 11.52
C ALA A 216 7.88 17.18 12.51
N GLU A 217 6.68 17.67 12.20
CA GLU A 217 5.48 17.59 13.03
C GLU A 217 4.32 16.95 12.27
N PRO A 218 3.31 16.40 12.98
CA PRO A 218 2.13 15.86 12.35
C PRO A 218 1.40 16.90 11.49
N LEU A 219 1.09 16.57 10.26
CA LEU A 219 0.36 17.40 9.31
C LEU A 219 -1.07 17.72 9.83
N PRO A 220 -1.78 18.71 9.26
CA PRO A 220 -3.13 19.07 9.68
C PRO A 220 -4.09 17.87 9.71
N ARG A 221 -5.03 17.88 10.63
CA ARG A 221 -6.11 16.89 10.68
C ARG A 221 -7.02 17.02 9.48
N LEU A 222 -7.59 15.90 9.04
CA LEU A 222 -8.64 15.90 8.02
C LEU A 222 -9.95 16.52 8.57
N SER A 223 -10.21 16.33 9.85
CA SER A 223 -11.32 16.93 10.59
C SER A 223 -10.92 17.10 12.05
N GLU A 224 -11.38 18.16 12.69
CA GLU A 224 -11.24 18.34 14.14
C GLU A 224 -12.25 17.51 14.93
N ASP A 225 -13.34 17.06 14.29
CA ASP A 225 -14.34 16.19 14.89
C ASP A 225 -13.89 14.71 14.82
N PRO A 226 -13.61 14.06 15.96
CA PRO A 226 -13.26 12.63 16.01
C PRO A 226 -14.41 11.72 15.55
N ALA A 227 -15.65 12.17 15.55
CA ALA A 227 -16.81 11.41 15.07
C ALA A 227 -16.96 11.45 13.54
N PHE A 228 -16.22 12.33 12.85
CA PHE A 228 -16.18 12.32 11.39
C PHE A 228 -15.81 10.91 10.89
N PHE A 229 -16.58 10.40 9.92
CA PHE A 229 -16.54 8.97 9.58
C PHE A 229 -15.14 8.43 9.24
N LYS A 230 -14.29 9.22 8.56
CA LYS A 230 -12.91 8.83 8.23
C LYS A 230 -11.99 8.85 9.46
N CYS A 231 -12.26 9.71 10.45
CA CYS A 231 -11.51 9.77 11.70
C CYS A 231 -11.95 8.66 12.66
N LYS A 232 -13.25 8.41 12.77
CA LYS A 232 -13.83 7.38 13.65
C LYS A 232 -13.27 5.98 13.37
N PHE A 233 -13.03 5.63 12.10
CA PHE A 233 -12.49 4.35 11.68
C PHE A 233 -10.98 4.37 11.39
N CYS A 234 -10.31 5.47 11.71
CA CYS A 234 -8.87 5.59 11.54
C CYS A 234 -8.13 4.86 12.66
N PRO A 235 -7.17 3.98 12.36
CA PRO A 235 -6.37 3.30 13.38
C PRO A 235 -5.53 4.27 14.23
N MET A 236 -5.29 5.51 13.73
CA MET A 236 -4.56 6.56 14.44
C MET A 236 -5.48 7.50 15.23
N SER A 237 -6.80 7.20 15.32
CA SER A 237 -7.78 8.13 15.93
C SER A 237 -7.44 8.48 17.37
N ALA A 238 -7.04 7.50 18.18
CA ALA A 238 -6.65 7.73 19.57
C ALA A 238 -5.43 8.66 19.69
N THR A 239 -4.36 8.41 18.95
CA THR A 239 -3.16 9.28 18.93
C THR A 239 -3.48 10.66 18.36
N CYS A 240 -4.41 10.76 17.39
CA CYS A 240 -4.75 12.01 16.71
C CYS A 240 -5.67 12.92 17.53
N HIS A 241 -6.67 12.38 18.20
CA HIS A 241 -7.77 13.14 18.83
C HIS A 241 -7.81 13.06 20.36
N THR A 242 -6.96 12.21 20.97
CA THR A 242 -6.90 12.09 22.43
C THR A 242 -5.46 12.30 22.92
N ALA A 243 -5.25 12.21 24.22
CA ALA A 243 -3.90 12.27 24.83
C ALA A 243 -3.15 10.92 24.78
N THR A 244 -3.61 9.95 23.98
CA THR A 244 -2.97 8.65 23.87
C THR A 244 -1.59 8.80 23.19
N LEU A 245 -0.55 8.50 23.92
CA LEU A 245 0.81 8.54 23.40
C LEU A 245 1.07 7.34 22.47
N PRO A 246 1.82 7.54 21.37
CA PRO A 246 2.28 6.43 20.54
C PRO A 246 3.29 5.56 21.30
N PRO A 247 3.57 4.34 20.81
CA PRO A 247 4.65 3.52 21.32
C PRO A 247 5.98 4.29 21.35
N VAL A 248 6.80 4.06 22.38
CA VAL A 248 8.11 4.70 22.48
C VAL A 248 9.09 3.98 21.58
N SER A 249 9.60 4.69 20.56
CA SER A 249 10.64 4.22 19.65
C SER A 249 11.45 5.40 19.13
N CYS A 250 12.56 5.15 18.47
CA CYS A 250 13.29 6.21 17.81
C CYS A 250 12.45 6.88 16.71
N ARG A 251 11.61 6.13 16.00
CA ARG A 251 10.71 6.66 14.94
C ARG A 251 9.69 7.68 15.46
N THR A 252 9.19 7.49 16.68
CA THR A 252 8.22 8.40 17.31
C THR A 252 8.89 9.56 18.05
N CYS A 253 10.22 9.56 18.13
CA CYS A 253 11.00 10.57 18.84
C CYS A 253 11.09 11.89 18.05
N LEU A 254 10.98 13.04 18.74
CA LEU A 254 11.13 14.37 18.14
C LEU A 254 12.54 14.64 17.58
N HIS A 255 13.53 13.89 18.01
CA HIS A 255 14.90 14.03 17.53
C HIS A 255 15.23 13.17 16.31
N ALA A 256 14.27 12.36 15.84
CA ALA A 256 14.47 11.49 14.69
C ALA A 256 14.17 12.24 13.38
N THR A 257 15.13 12.23 12.47
CA THR A 257 15.05 12.89 11.16
C THR A 257 15.24 11.85 10.06
N PRO A 258 14.31 11.71 9.09
CA PRO A 258 14.55 10.93 7.89
C PRO A 258 15.56 11.66 7.00
N GLU A 259 16.63 10.98 6.61
CA GLU A 259 17.68 11.60 5.81
C GLU A 259 17.42 11.45 4.31
N PRO A 260 17.59 12.50 3.50
CA PRO A 260 17.27 12.46 2.07
C PRO A 260 18.33 11.74 1.23
N ASP A 261 19.53 11.54 1.75
CA ASP A 261 20.72 11.03 1.04
C ASP A 261 21.01 9.55 1.30
N GLY A 262 20.16 8.86 2.05
CA GLY A 262 20.38 7.48 2.46
C GLY A 262 19.35 6.50 1.90
N ASP A 263 19.60 5.21 2.06
CA ASP A 263 18.66 4.14 1.71
C ASP A 263 17.68 3.88 2.87
N GLY A 264 16.79 4.84 3.13
CA GLY A 264 15.86 4.83 4.24
C GLY A 264 16.50 5.15 5.60
N ARG A 265 17.66 5.79 5.58
CA ARG A 265 18.44 6.16 6.78
C ARG A 265 17.72 7.21 7.62
N TRP A 266 17.79 7.04 8.93
CA TRP A 266 17.33 8.01 9.90
C TRP A 266 18.47 8.44 10.80
N SER A 267 18.51 9.69 11.20
CA SER A 267 19.47 10.23 12.17
C SER A 267 18.80 10.70 13.46
N CYS A 268 19.58 10.75 14.53
CA CYS A 268 19.18 11.29 15.82
C CYS A 268 19.89 12.62 16.07
N ALA A 269 19.16 13.73 16.04
CA ALA A 269 19.72 15.07 16.31
C ALA A 269 20.30 15.22 17.73
N LYS A 270 19.77 14.46 18.70
CA LYS A 270 20.25 14.49 20.10
C LYS A 270 21.60 13.78 20.25
N TRP A 271 21.75 12.61 19.65
CA TRP A 271 22.95 11.78 19.80
C TRP A 271 23.95 11.92 18.65
N LYS A 272 23.57 12.68 17.59
CA LYS A 272 24.37 12.88 16.37
C LYS A 272 24.84 11.55 15.76
N ALA A 273 23.96 10.59 15.69
CA ALA A 273 24.21 9.23 15.25
C ALA A 273 23.06 8.71 14.39
N ASP A 274 23.34 7.73 13.56
CA ASP A 274 22.31 7.02 12.79
C ASP A 274 21.42 6.20 13.71
N ILE A 275 20.13 6.11 13.35
CA ILE A 275 19.13 5.28 14.03
C ILE A 275 19.07 3.94 13.29
N PRO A 276 19.21 2.80 13.98
CA PRO A 276 19.02 1.49 13.38
C PRO A 276 17.62 1.37 12.73
N LEU A 277 17.50 0.58 11.65
CA LEU A 277 16.25 0.44 10.89
C LEU A 277 15.10 -0.20 11.69
N ASP A 278 15.42 -0.92 12.74
CA ASP A 278 14.53 -1.66 13.65
C ASP A 278 14.32 -0.95 15.01
N ALA A 279 14.82 0.28 15.18
CA ALA A 279 14.81 1.04 16.46
C ALA A 279 13.59 1.94 16.67
#